data_679db2672930735c5b3c9be9fb8799c7
#
_entry.id   679db2672930735c5b3c9be9fb8799c7
#
_cell.length_a   1.000
_cell.length_b   1.000
_cell.length_c   1.000
_cell.angle_alpha   90.00
_cell.angle_beta   90.00
_cell.angle_gamma   90.00
#
_symmetry.space_group_name_H-M   'P 1'
#
loop_
_entity.id
_entity.type
_entity.pdbx_description
1 polymer ?
#
loop_
_entity_poly.entity_id
_entity_poly.type
_entity_poly.pdbx_seq_one_letter_code
_entity_poly.pdbx_strand_id
1 'polypeptide(L)'
;LRRKTVIRDICLITLMTIQLTYILYLINENKEREEMEWFANIVGDESDEKFEKTILEVTEKLKKDKNLIEWQKDNNFPSDDSILNYLNIKYFNLKEIKDYNKVVTLCDTSTILIIKDFNDYEINCNELFKEIVEFNYTRKISEELSQIDDPTTDSYYIFKLDLSPIDSNKANNLYIEFYKEYILNYIGIPELITSHENVIMPDLVNYSFSSYEGDILQYKYGFYNYPNELKN
;
A
#
# COMPACT_ATOMS: atom_id res chain seq x y z
N LEU A 1 41.57 21.20 53.21
CA LEU A 1 41.60 21.70 51.84
C LEU A 1 41.22 20.61 50.84
N ARG A 2 41.85 19.44 50.87
CA ARG A 2 41.68 18.29 49.94
C ARG A 2 40.22 17.75 49.87
N ARG A 3 39.48 17.73 50.99
CA ARG A 3 38.10 17.26 51.07
C ARG A 3 37.10 18.20 50.38
N LYS A 4 37.33 19.52 50.40
CA LYS A 4 36.48 20.51 49.74
C LYS A 4 36.63 20.48 48.21
N THR A 5 37.85 20.21 47.72
CA THR A 5 38.07 20.05 46.27
C THR A 5 37.40 18.80 45.72
N VAL A 6 37.49 17.67 46.41
CA VAL A 6 36.83 16.43 46.03
C VAL A 6 35.29 16.57 45.96
N ILE A 7 34.69 17.25 46.94
CA ILE A 7 33.24 17.52 46.94
C ILE A 7 32.84 18.40 45.75
N ARG A 8 33.60 19.45 45.48
CA ARG A 8 33.39 20.33 44.34
C ARG A 8 33.45 19.56 43.02
N ASP A 9 34.43 18.71 42.85
CA ASP A 9 34.65 17.96 41.62
C ASP A 9 33.55 16.92 41.42
N ILE A 10 33.06 16.26 42.47
CA ILE A 10 31.89 15.39 42.44
C ILE A 10 30.64 16.18 42.03
N CYS A 11 30.40 17.38 42.61
CA CYS A 11 29.25 18.21 42.25
C CYS A 11 29.31 18.65 40.77
N LEU A 12 30.49 18.95 40.25
CA LEU A 12 30.64 19.31 38.83
C LEU A 12 30.33 18.11 37.90
N ILE A 13 30.85 16.94 38.24
CA ILE A 13 30.60 15.73 37.47
C ILE A 13 29.09 15.39 37.46
N THR A 14 28.43 15.45 38.62
CA THR A 14 26.97 15.18 38.69
C THR A 14 26.16 16.22 37.92
N LEU A 15 26.55 17.48 37.94
CA LEU A 15 25.88 18.51 37.15
C LEU A 15 26.05 18.28 35.66
N MET A 16 27.24 17.92 35.19
CA MET A 16 27.51 17.60 33.78
C MET A 16 26.74 16.34 33.32
N THR A 17 26.65 15.30 34.16
CA THR A 17 25.90 14.11 33.82
C THR A 17 24.39 14.39 33.69
N ILE A 18 23.81 15.22 34.58
CA ILE A 18 22.42 15.64 34.50
C ILE A 18 22.15 16.42 33.19
N GLN A 19 23.04 17.34 32.85
CA GLN A 19 22.91 18.11 31.60
C GLN A 19 23.01 17.23 30.37
N LEU A 20 23.96 16.30 30.35
CA LEU A 20 24.12 15.37 29.23
C LEU A 20 22.90 14.48 29.07
N THR A 21 22.39 13.93 30.17
CA THR A 21 21.18 13.11 30.16
C THR A 21 19.95 13.88 29.65
N TYR A 22 19.83 15.16 30.05
CA TYR A 22 18.75 16.01 29.55
C TYR A 22 18.86 16.31 28.06
N ILE A 23 20.07 16.56 27.55
CA ILE A 23 20.32 16.79 26.12
C ILE A 23 19.99 15.51 25.33
N LEU A 24 20.44 14.34 25.80
CA LEU A 24 20.14 13.07 25.17
C LEU A 24 18.63 12.77 25.14
N TYR A 25 17.91 13.09 26.22
CA TYR A 25 16.46 12.98 26.28
C TYR A 25 15.77 13.84 25.19
N LEU A 26 16.16 15.11 25.08
CA LEU A 26 15.61 16.02 24.06
C LEU A 26 15.90 15.55 22.62
N ILE A 27 17.11 15.03 22.37
CA ILE A 27 17.48 14.50 21.04
C ILE A 27 16.61 13.27 20.73
N ASN A 28 16.45 12.38 21.69
CA ASN A 28 15.65 11.17 21.49
C ASN A 28 14.16 11.48 21.24
N GLU A 29 13.59 12.41 22.03
CA GLU A 29 12.21 12.87 21.86
C GLU A 29 11.97 13.51 20.49
N ASN A 30 12.92 14.32 20.00
CA ASN A 30 12.82 14.91 18.67
C ASN A 30 12.90 13.84 17.57
N LYS A 31 13.81 12.87 17.72
CA LYS A 31 13.95 11.77 16.77
C LYS A 31 12.68 10.91 16.69
N GLU A 32 12.12 10.53 17.84
CA GLU A 32 10.84 9.82 17.89
C GLU A 32 9.72 10.58 17.20
N ARG A 33 9.62 11.89 17.42
CA ARG A 33 8.61 12.72 16.77
C ARG A 33 8.79 12.78 15.25
N GLU A 34 10.01 12.96 14.76
CA GLU A 34 10.32 12.94 13.33
C GLU A 34 9.99 11.58 12.70
N GLU A 35 10.28 10.48 13.38
CA GLU A 35 9.92 9.12 12.94
C GLU A 35 8.40 8.93 12.89
N MET A 36 7.67 9.44 13.89
CA MET A 36 6.19 9.40 13.91
C MET A 36 5.58 10.25 12.81
N GLU A 37 6.06 11.48 12.59
CA GLU A 37 5.58 12.36 11.52
C GLU A 37 5.83 11.73 10.14
N TRP A 38 7.02 11.17 9.94
CA TRP A 38 7.36 10.45 8.72
C TRP A 38 6.44 9.25 8.49
N PHE A 39 6.20 8.45 9.53
CA PHE A 39 5.30 7.31 9.48
C PHE A 39 3.84 7.73 9.21
N ALA A 40 3.35 8.76 9.90
CA ALA A 40 2.01 9.29 9.69
C ALA A 40 1.81 9.78 8.24
N ASN A 41 2.83 10.40 7.65
CA ASN A 41 2.79 10.83 6.25
C ASN A 41 2.75 9.63 5.28
N ILE A 42 3.48 8.55 5.58
CA ILE A 42 3.45 7.33 4.73
C ILE A 42 2.10 6.62 4.81
N VAL A 43 1.54 6.49 6.03
CA VAL A 43 0.24 5.83 6.24
C VAL A 43 -0.92 6.71 5.79
N GLY A 44 -0.78 8.04 5.94
CA GLY A 44 -1.79 9.01 5.55
C GLY A 44 -1.77 9.38 4.05
N ASP A 45 -0.72 9.02 3.33
CA ASP A 45 -0.66 9.23 1.88
C ASP A 45 -1.35 8.05 1.17
N GLU A 46 -2.66 8.19 1.01
CA GLU A 46 -3.52 7.20 0.35
C GLU A 46 -3.20 7.10 -1.15
N SER A 47 -2.61 8.14 -1.75
CA SER A 47 -2.22 8.17 -3.16
C SER A 47 -0.73 7.90 -3.36
N ASP A 48 -0.39 7.00 -4.27
CA ASP A 48 0.99 6.76 -4.69
C ASP A 48 1.22 7.31 -6.11
N GLU A 49 1.53 8.61 -6.20
CA GLU A 49 1.75 9.30 -7.48
C GLU A 49 2.84 8.64 -8.34
N LYS A 50 3.86 8.03 -7.71
CA LYS A 50 4.93 7.34 -8.44
C LYS A 50 4.42 6.05 -9.06
N PHE A 51 3.66 5.27 -8.29
CA PHE A 51 3.00 4.07 -8.78
C PHE A 51 2.03 4.43 -9.92
N GLU A 52 1.15 5.42 -9.72
CA GLU A 52 0.18 5.85 -10.71
C GLU A 52 0.84 6.23 -12.04
N LYS A 53 1.85 7.08 -11.99
CA LYS A 53 2.61 7.48 -13.16
C LYS A 53 3.28 6.30 -13.85
N THR A 54 3.88 5.40 -13.09
CA THR A 54 4.56 4.23 -13.62
C THR A 54 3.58 3.26 -14.28
N ILE A 55 2.41 3.03 -13.69
CA ILE A 55 1.35 2.21 -14.31
C ILE A 55 0.84 2.83 -15.60
N LEU A 56 0.66 4.15 -15.67
CA LEU A 56 0.25 4.83 -16.90
C LEU A 56 1.29 4.65 -18.02
N GLU A 57 2.59 4.73 -17.70
CA GLU A 57 3.65 4.45 -18.67
C GLU A 57 3.67 2.98 -19.13
N VAL A 58 3.41 2.05 -18.20
CA VAL A 58 3.31 0.61 -18.49
C VAL A 58 2.09 0.33 -19.36
N THR A 59 0.97 1.01 -19.15
CA THR A 59 -0.27 0.87 -19.95
C THR A 59 -0.01 1.04 -21.43
N GLU A 60 0.75 2.06 -21.81
CA GLU A 60 1.09 2.31 -23.22
C GLU A 60 1.97 1.21 -23.84
N LYS A 61 2.74 0.51 -23.03
CA LYS A 61 3.54 -0.65 -23.47
C LYS A 61 2.67 -1.91 -23.56
N LEU A 62 1.75 -2.10 -22.61
CA LEU A 62 0.81 -3.23 -22.59
C LEU A 62 -0.10 -3.22 -23.83
N LYS A 63 -0.64 -2.05 -24.21
CA LYS A 63 -1.47 -1.89 -25.42
C LYS A 63 -0.76 -2.30 -26.71
N LYS A 64 0.57 -2.30 -26.73
CA LYS A 64 1.42 -2.64 -27.88
C LYS A 64 2.08 -4.01 -27.74
N ASP A 65 1.77 -4.76 -26.70
CA ASP A 65 2.38 -6.04 -26.42
C ASP A 65 1.93 -7.12 -27.43
N LYS A 66 2.89 -7.75 -28.08
CA LYS A 66 2.61 -8.74 -29.13
C LYS A 66 1.88 -9.97 -28.60
N ASN A 67 2.26 -10.45 -27.41
CA ASN A 67 1.64 -11.66 -26.86
C ASN A 67 0.19 -11.37 -26.44
N LEU A 68 -0.07 -10.22 -25.82
CA LEU A 68 -1.42 -9.81 -25.48
C LEU A 68 -2.28 -9.65 -26.73
N ILE A 69 -1.74 -9.07 -27.80
CA ILE A 69 -2.42 -8.92 -29.09
C ILE A 69 -2.68 -10.29 -29.75
N GLU A 70 -1.73 -11.24 -29.65
CA GLU A 70 -1.92 -12.60 -30.17
C GLU A 70 -3.01 -13.34 -29.38
N TRP A 71 -2.97 -13.30 -28.06
CA TRP A 71 -4.01 -13.91 -27.20
C TRP A 71 -5.38 -13.32 -27.51
N GLN A 72 -5.45 -12.00 -27.72
CA GLN A 72 -6.67 -11.30 -28.10
C GLN A 72 -7.20 -11.79 -29.46
N LYS A 73 -6.34 -11.91 -30.48
CA LYS A 73 -6.72 -12.36 -31.85
C LYS A 73 -7.22 -13.79 -31.86
N ASP A 74 -6.49 -14.67 -31.19
CA ASP A 74 -6.79 -16.11 -31.21
C ASP A 74 -7.92 -16.46 -30.20
N ASN A 75 -8.33 -15.50 -29.39
CA ASN A 75 -9.24 -15.70 -28.25
C ASN A 75 -8.82 -16.89 -27.38
N ASN A 76 -7.52 -17.06 -27.20
CA ASN A 76 -6.90 -18.15 -26.46
C ASN A 76 -5.96 -17.57 -25.39
N PHE A 77 -6.55 -17.29 -24.23
CA PHE A 77 -5.83 -16.73 -23.11
C PHE A 77 -5.27 -17.83 -22.21
N PRO A 78 -4.04 -17.68 -21.71
CA PRO A 78 -3.53 -18.54 -20.63
C PRO A 78 -4.32 -18.34 -19.34
N SER A 79 -4.04 -19.17 -18.32
CA SER A 79 -4.62 -18.98 -17.00
C SER A 79 -4.19 -17.65 -16.37
N ASP A 80 -4.98 -17.13 -15.45
CA ASP A 80 -4.73 -15.87 -14.74
C ASP A 80 -3.34 -15.85 -14.09
N ASP A 81 -2.91 -16.95 -13.46
CA ASP A 81 -1.56 -17.11 -12.90
C ASP A 81 -0.46 -17.01 -13.96
N SER A 82 -0.70 -17.55 -15.14
CA SER A 82 0.27 -17.49 -16.25
C SER A 82 0.37 -16.09 -16.82
N ILE A 83 -0.75 -15.38 -16.93
CA ILE A 83 -0.81 -13.97 -17.30
C ILE A 83 -0.07 -13.13 -16.28
N LEU A 84 -0.36 -13.31 -14.99
CA LEU A 84 0.29 -12.59 -13.89
C LEU A 84 1.82 -12.79 -13.93
N ASN A 85 2.27 -14.04 -14.08
CA ASN A 85 3.70 -14.34 -14.17
C ASN A 85 4.37 -13.65 -15.37
N TYR A 86 3.73 -13.68 -16.53
CA TYR A 86 4.20 -12.98 -17.71
C TYR A 86 4.32 -11.47 -17.48
N LEU A 87 3.31 -10.85 -16.92
CA LEU A 87 3.28 -9.42 -16.62
C LEU A 87 4.32 -9.02 -15.55
N ASN A 88 4.49 -9.85 -14.52
CA ASN A 88 5.48 -9.62 -13.47
C ASN A 88 6.92 -9.63 -14.05
N ILE A 89 7.24 -10.59 -14.88
CA ILE A 89 8.60 -10.68 -15.48
C ILE A 89 8.86 -9.50 -16.41
N LYS A 90 7.88 -9.07 -17.20
CA LYS A 90 8.10 -8.14 -18.29
C LYS A 90 7.84 -6.67 -17.94
N TYR A 91 6.86 -6.42 -17.09
CA TYR A 91 6.34 -5.06 -16.84
C TYR A 91 6.33 -4.65 -15.37
N PHE A 92 6.06 -5.57 -14.45
CA PHE A 92 5.80 -5.24 -13.04
C PHE A 92 7.00 -5.44 -12.10
N ASN A 93 8.18 -5.72 -12.66
CA ASN A 93 9.44 -5.81 -11.92
C ASN A 93 10.10 -4.43 -11.69
N LEU A 94 9.32 -3.35 -11.80
CA LEU A 94 9.77 -1.99 -11.51
C LEU A 94 9.63 -1.74 -10.00
N LYS A 95 10.55 -0.93 -9.44
CA LYS A 95 10.61 -0.64 -8.00
C LYS A 95 9.27 -0.15 -7.46
N GLU A 96 8.59 0.69 -8.20
CA GLU A 96 7.33 1.33 -7.84
C GLU A 96 6.11 0.37 -7.85
N ILE A 97 6.24 -0.77 -8.55
CA ILE A 97 5.13 -1.73 -8.73
C ILE A 97 5.37 -3.04 -7.97
N LYS A 98 6.65 -3.43 -7.81
CA LYS A 98 6.99 -4.76 -7.24
C LYS A 98 6.46 -4.99 -5.84
N ASP A 99 6.36 -3.92 -5.04
CA ASP A 99 5.95 -3.96 -3.63
C ASP A 99 4.41 -4.00 -3.46
N TYR A 100 3.68 -4.08 -4.57
CA TYR A 100 2.24 -4.33 -4.57
C TYR A 100 1.96 -5.82 -4.77
N ASN A 101 1.07 -6.37 -3.95
CA ASN A 101 0.42 -7.65 -4.23
C ASN A 101 -0.53 -7.48 -5.41
N LYS A 102 -0.53 -8.45 -6.31
CA LYS A 102 -1.27 -8.36 -7.56
C LYS A 102 -2.19 -9.55 -7.71
N VAL A 103 -3.44 -9.28 -8.02
CA VAL A 103 -4.43 -10.29 -8.41
C VAL A 103 -4.86 -9.99 -9.83
N VAL A 104 -4.78 -10.99 -10.71
CA VAL A 104 -5.21 -10.89 -12.10
C VAL A 104 -6.48 -11.67 -12.28
N THR A 105 -7.45 -11.08 -12.94
CA THR A 105 -8.71 -11.72 -13.28
C THR A 105 -9.07 -11.42 -14.74
N LEU A 106 -9.13 -12.44 -15.56
CA LEU A 106 -9.60 -12.32 -16.93
C LEU A 106 -11.13 -12.54 -16.95
N CYS A 107 -11.84 -11.51 -17.32
CA CYS A 107 -13.30 -11.54 -17.45
C CYS A 107 -13.70 -11.60 -18.92
N ASP A 108 -14.41 -12.66 -19.32
CA ASP A 108 -15.16 -12.68 -20.56
C ASP A 108 -16.66 -12.43 -20.31
N THR A 109 -17.46 -12.44 -21.36
CA THR A 109 -18.92 -12.23 -21.25
C THR A 109 -19.65 -13.30 -20.43
N SER A 110 -19.05 -14.47 -20.22
CA SER A 110 -19.64 -15.64 -19.56
C SER A 110 -19.04 -15.92 -18.18
N THR A 111 -17.95 -15.23 -17.80
CA THR A 111 -17.27 -15.44 -16.52
C THR A 111 -18.18 -15.01 -15.36
N ILE A 112 -18.50 -15.96 -14.49
CA ILE A 112 -19.30 -15.74 -13.27
C ILE A 112 -18.37 -15.91 -12.06
N LEU A 113 -18.40 -14.94 -11.16
CA LEU A 113 -17.70 -14.97 -9.87
C LEU A 113 -18.68 -15.31 -8.75
N ILE A 114 -18.21 -16.06 -7.77
CA ILE A 114 -19.01 -16.45 -6.60
C ILE A 114 -18.44 -15.71 -5.38
N ILE A 115 -19.24 -14.81 -4.81
CA ILE A 115 -18.91 -14.07 -3.61
C ILE A 115 -19.40 -14.86 -2.40
N LYS A 116 -18.48 -15.54 -1.70
CA LYS A 116 -18.77 -16.44 -0.59
C LYS A 116 -19.33 -15.76 0.67
N ASP A 117 -18.96 -14.50 0.88
CA ASP A 117 -19.37 -13.75 2.08
C ASP A 117 -20.84 -13.33 2.07
N PHE A 118 -21.53 -13.45 0.92
CA PHE A 118 -22.93 -13.08 0.72
C PHE A 118 -23.82 -14.25 0.27
N ASN A 119 -23.79 -15.38 0.98
CA ASN A 119 -24.60 -16.56 0.67
C ASN A 119 -24.39 -17.12 -0.74
N ASP A 120 -23.14 -17.22 -1.18
CA ASP A 120 -22.78 -17.70 -2.52
C ASP A 120 -23.50 -16.92 -3.65
N TYR A 121 -23.44 -15.59 -3.56
CA TYR A 121 -24.00 -14.73 -4.60
C TYR A 121 -23.17 -14.80 -5.88
N GLU A 122 -23.84 -15.15 -6.99
CA GLU A 122 -23.23 -15.22 -8.32
C GLU A 122 -23.41 -13.90 -9.05
N ILE A 123 -22.30 -13.35 -9.57
CA ILE A 123 -22.30 -12.10 -10.35
C ILE A 123 -21.43 -12.25 -11.59
N ASN A 124 -21.83 -11.60 -12.69
CA ASN A 124 -20.97 -11.52 -13.86
C ASN A 124 -19.71 -10.72 -13.54
N CYS A 125 -18.54 -11.24 -13.95
CA CYS A 125 -17.23 -10.67 -13.65
C CYS A 125 -17.10 -9.20 -14.09
N ASN A 126 -17.51 -8.90 -15.32
CA ASN A 126 -17.45 -7.52 -15.84
C ASN A 126 -18.43 -6.57 -15.11
N GLU A 127 -19.59 -7.07 -14.69
CA GLU A 127 -20.56 -6.29 -13.91
C GLU A 127 -20.00 -5.96 -12.52
N LEU A 128 -19.40 -6.95 -11.84
CA LEU A 128 -18.79 -6.73 -10.53
C LEU A 128 -17.72 -5.62 -10.57
N PHE A 129 -16.75 -5.75 -11.46
CA PHE A 129 -15.68 -4.72 -11.54
C PHE A 129 -16.22 -3.37 -11.99
N LYS A 130 -17.24 -3.32 -12.82
CA LYS A 130 -17.90 -2.08 -13.19
C LYS A 130 -18.57 -1.42 -11.99
N GLU A 131 -19.31 -2.18 -11.19
CA GLU A 131 -19.96 -1.68 -9.97
C GLU A 131 -18.92 -1.15 -8.98
N ILE A 132 -17.82 -1.86 -8.76
CA ILE A 132 -16.73 -1.40 -7.87
C ILE A 132 -16.14 -0.07 -8.35
N VAL A 133 -15.84 0.05 -9.65
CA VAL A 133 -15.22 1.27 -10.22
C VAL A 133 -16.21 2.44 -10.29
N GLU A 134 -17.52 2.21 -10.37
CA GLU A 134 -18.56 3.24 -10.37
C GLU A 134 -19.03 3.62 -8.96
N PHE A 135 -18.52 2.96 -7.91
CA PHE A 135 -18.92 3.23 -6.53
C PHE A 135 -18.39 4.57 -6.00
N ASN A 136 -19.05 5.13 -4.98
CA ASN A 136 -18.78 6.50 -4.47
C ASN A 136 -17.37 6.72 -3.90
N TYR A 137 -16.65 5.65 -3.53
CA TYR A 137 -15.30 5.71 -2.96
C TYR A 137 -14.20 5.49 -4.01
N THR A 138 -14.50 5.70 -5.29
CA THR A 138 -13.55 5.50 -6.37
C THR A 138 -12.99 6.81 -6.87
N ARG A 139 -11.66 6.96 -6.84
CA ARG A 139 -10.93 8.02 -7.49
C ARG A 139 -10.44 7.55 -8.87
N LYS A 140 -11.05 8.05 -9.92
CA LYS A 140 -10.66 7.72 -11.30
C LYS A 140 -9.39 8.49 -11.67
N ILE A 141 -8.31 7.76 -11.98
CA ILE A 141 -7.00 8.33 -12.37
C ILE A 141 -6.89 8.42 -13.88
N SER A 142 -7.30 7.35 -14.59
CA SER A 142 -7.39 7.30 -16.05
C SER A 142 -8.61 6.48 -16.48
N GLU A 143 -8.73 6.20 -17.78
CA GLU A 143 -9.75 5.26 -18.28
C GLU A 143 -9.49 3.83 -17.82
N GLU A 144 -8.22 3.48 -17.63
CA GLU A 144 -7.78 2.15 -17.27
C GLU A 144 -7.47 1.99 -15.78
N LEU A 145 -7.16 3.07 -15.04
CA LEU A 145 -6.70 3.01 -13.66
C LEU A 145 -7.63 3.77 -12.72
N SER A 146 -8.09 3.09 -11.70
CA SER A 146 -8.91 3.65 -10.62
C SER A 146 -8.34 3.24 -9.27
N GLN A 147 -8.38 4.15 -8.30
CA GLN A 147 -8.10 3.87 -6.89
C GLN A 147 -9.42 3.70 -6.15
N ILE A 148 -9.49 2.68 -5.33
CA ILE A 148 -10.64 2.36 -4.48
C ILE A 148 -10.26 2.67 -3.04
N ASP A 149 -10.97 3.59 -2.42
CA ASP A 149 -10.74 4.07 -1.04
C ASP A 149 -11.92 3.69 -0.14
N ASP A 150 -12.30 2.40 -0.14
CA ASP A 150 -13.39 1.90 0.70
C ASP A 150 -12.99 2.01 2.18
N PRO A 151 -13.77 2.71 3.02
CA PRO A 151 -13.45 2.88 4.44
C PRO A 151 -13.46 1.58 5.25
N THR A 152 -13.91 0.47 4.69
CA THR A 152 -13.91 -0.85 5.33
C THR A 152 -12.73 -1.74 4.96
N THR A 153 -11.97 -1.35 3.94
CA THR A 153 -10.80 -2.08 3.43
C THR A 153 -9.62 -1.13 3.23
N ASP A 154 -8.40 -1.69 3.10
CA ASP A 154 -7.25 -0.89 2.71
C ASP A 154 -7.43 -0.37 1.27
N SER A 155 -6.95 0.85 1.01
CA SER A 155 -6.96 1.42 -0.35
C SER A 155 -6.19 0.53 -1.32
N TYR A 156 -6.77 0.30 -2.49
CA TYR A 156 -6.15 -0.49 -3.55
C TYR A 156 -6.45 0.09 -4.92
N TYR A 157 -5.70 -0.35 -5.93
CA TYR A 157 -5.91 0.09 -7.30
C TYR A 157 -6.51 -1.02 -8.14
N ILE A 158 -7.42 -0.65 -9.05
CA ILE A 158 -7.93 -1.53 -10.11
C ILE A 158 -7.44 -0.97 -11.43
N PHE A 159 -6.72 -1.80 -12.16
CA PHE A 159 -6.31 -1.55 -13.53
C PHE A 159 -7.14 -2.43 -14.48
N LYS A 160 -7.70 -1.81 -15.52
CA LYS A 160 -8.49 -2.47 -16.54
C LYS A 160 -7.80 -2.36 -17.89
N LEU A 161 -7.59 -3.49 -18.57
CA LEU A 161 -7.14 -3.53 -19.96
C LEU A 161 -8.19 -4.22 -20.82
N ASP A 162 -8.70 -3.51 -21.83
CA ASP A 162 -9.63 -4.08 -22.79
C ASP A 162 -8.86 -4.97 -23.79
N LEU A 163 -9.17 -6.24 -23.77
CA LEU A 163 -8.65 -7.28 -24.66
C LEU A 163 -9.75 -7.86 -25.57
N SER A 164 -10.80 -7.09 -25.81
CA SER A 164 -11.90 -7.51 -26.69
C SER A 164 -11.41 -7.65 -28.12
N PRO A 165 -11.68 -8.78 -28.81
CA PRO A 165 -11.33 -8.93 -30.21
C PRO A 165 -12.03 -7.89 -31.10
N ILE A 166 -11.30 -7.32 -32.06
CA ILE A 166 -11.76 -6.19 -32.89
C ILE A 166 -13.04 -6.54 -33.69
N ASP A 167 -13.23 -7.82 -34.01
CA ASP A 167 -14.34 -8.29 -34.86
C ASP A 167 -15.39 -9.14 -34.13
N SER A 168 -15.40 -9.14 -32.79
CA SER A 168 -16.33 -9.96 -32.02
C SER A 168 -17.15 -9.13 -31.02
N ASN A 169 -18.39 -9.56 -30.80
CA ASN A 169 -19.26 -9.00 -29.74
C ASN A 169 -18.87 -9.51 -28.33
N LYS A 170 -17.71 -10.15 -28.18
CA LYS A 170 -17.23 -10.65 -26.89
C LYS A 170 -16.35 -9.60 -26.22
N ALA A 171 -16.76 -9.17 -25.06
CA ALA A 171 -15.95 -8.29 -24.23
C ALA A 171 -15.02 -9.13 -23.36
N ASN A 172 -13.71 -9.06 -23.61
CA ASN A 172 -12.70 -9.65 -22.77
C ASN A 172 -11.94 -8.51 -22.08
N ASN A 173 -12.07 -8.42 -20.77
CA ASN A 173 -11.35 -7.43 -19.97
C ASN A 173 -10.38 -8.13 -19.03
N LEU A 174 -9.16 -7.65 -18.97
CA LEU A 174 -8.19 -8.05 -17.97
C LEU A 174 -8.22 -7.03 -16.83
N TYR A 175 -8.60 -7.47 -15.66
CA TYR A 175 -8.54 -6.67 -14.44
C TYR A 175 -7.33 -7.08 -13.63
N ILE A 176 -6.63 -6.09 -13.09
CA ILE A 176 -5.48 -6.30 -12.19
C ILE A 176 -5.71 -5.44 -10.98
N GLU A 177 -5.83 -6.08 -9.85
CA GLU A 177 -5.94 -5.42 -8.55
C GLU A 177 -4.55 -5.32 -7.95
N PHE A 178 -4.18 -4.13 -7.47
CA PHE A 178 -2.91 -3.86 -6.81
C PHE A 178 -3.18 -3.47 -5.36
N TYR A 179 -2.77 -4.34 -4.44
CA TYR A 179 -2.87 -4.13 -3.01
C TYR A 179 -1.52 -3.71 -2.48
N LYS A 180 -1.44 -2.53 -1.85
CA LYS A 180 -0.19 -2.08 -1.24
C LYS A 180 0.13 -3.02 -0.08
N GLU A 181 1.22 -3.76 -0.18
CA GLU A 181 1.69 -4.58 0.91
C GLU A 181 2.39 -3.67 1.91
N TYR A 182 1.69 -3.28 2.96
CA TYR A 182 2.34 -2.71 4.13
C TYR A 182 3.11 -3.86 4.79
N ILE A 183 4.44 -3.89 4.59
CA ILE A 183 5.29 -4.94 5.18
C ILE A 183 5.32 -4.72 6.69
N LEU A 184 4.27 -5.13 7.37
CA LEU A 184 4.23 -5.26 8.84
C LEU A 184 5.10 -6.43 9.34
N ASN A 185 5.82 -7.11 8.44
CA ASN A 185 6.51 -8.37 8.73
C ASN A 185 7.97 -8.23 9.17
N TYR A 186 8.39 -7.08 9.69
CA TYR A 186 9.73 -6.96 10.26
C TYR A 186 9.76 -6.97 11.80
N ILE A 187 9.11 -7.96 12.39
CA ILE A 187 9.38 -8.30 13.78
C ILE A 187 10.54 -9.32 13.78
N GLY A 188 11.77 -8.85 13.97
CA GLY A 188 12.84 -9.69 14.49
C GLY A 188 14.04 -10.03 13.60
N ILE A 189 14.31 -9.31 12.50
CA ILE A 189 15.58 -9.51 11.77
C ILE A 189 16.53 -8.33 12.08
N PRO A 190 17.75 -8.60 12.59
CA PRO A 190 18.73 -7.55 12.87
C PRO A 190 19.09 -6.77 11.60
N GLU A 191 19.15 -5.44 11.70
CA GLU A 191 19.48 -4.48 10.63
C GLU A 191 20.76 -4.81 9.84
N LEU A 192 21.63 -5.66 10.37
CA LEU A 192 22.90 -6.07 9.78
C LEU A 192 22.78 -7.04 8.60
N ILE A 193 21.59 -7.58 8.31
CA ILE A 193 21.40 -8.61 7.27
C ILE A 193 20.68 -8.07 6.04
N THR A 194 20.01 -6.93 6.14
CA THR A 194 19.29 -6.32 5.03
C THR A 194 20.12 -5.23 4.36
N SER A 195 20.97 -5.62 3.42
CA SER A 195 21.66 -4.71 2.52
C SER A 195 20.75 -4.30 1.37
N HIS A 196 19.69 -3.58 1.60
CA HIS A 196 18.97 -2.85 0.56
C HIS A 196 18.06 -1.79 1.21
N GLU A 197 17.92 -0.68 0.52
CA GLU A 197 17.11 0.50 0.76
C GLU A 197 15.61 0.21 1.06
N ASN A 198 15.37 -0.72 1.94
CA ASN A 198 14.03 -0.96 2.45
C ASN A 198 13.75 0.13 3.46
N VAL A 199 12.69 0.85 3.25
CA VAL A 199 12.11 1.77 4.21
C VAL A 199 12.02 1.04 5.55
N ILE A 200 12.91 1.38 6.49
CA ILE A 200 12.87 0.84 7.85
C ILE A 200 11.63 1.45 8.49
N MET A 201 10.56 0.69 8.52
CA MET A 201 9.41 1.09 9.33
C MET A 201 9.82 1.06 10.80
N PRO A 202 9.50 2.08 11.60
CA PRO A 202 9.74 2.05 13.03
C PRO A 202 9.08 0.82 13.64
N ASP A 203 9.65 0.28 14.71
CA ASP A 203 9.08 -0.86 15.44
C ASP A 203 7.69 -0.48 15.98
N LEU A 204 6.66 -0.81 15.23
CA LEU A 204 5.27 -0.44 15.52
C LEU A 204 4.68 -1.18 16.73
N VAL A 205 5.38 -2.16 17.29
CA VAL A 205 4.91 -2.94 18.45
C VAL A 205 4.58 -2.04 19.64
N ASN A 206 5.29 -0.93 19.77
CA ASN A 206 5.15 0.01 20.88
C ASN A 206 4.28 1.24 20.54
N TYR A 207 3.78 1.34 19.31
CA TYR A 207 3.00 2.49 18.88
C TYR A 207 1.53 2.13 18.69
N SER A 208 0.69 3.11 18.90
CA SER A 208 -0.72 3.06 18.52
C SER A 208 -1.01 4.29 17.69
N PHE A 209 -1.76 4.11 16.60
CA PHE A 209 -2.18 5.21 15.73
C PHE A 209 -3.61 5.01 15.25
N SER A 210 -4.21 6.09 14.78
CA SER A 210 -5.54 6.06 14.20
C SER A 210 -5.65 7.06 13.06
N SER A 211 -6.48 6.75 12.10
CA SER A 211 -6.86 7.63 11.00
C SER A 211 -8.29 8.09 11.20
N TYR A 212 -8.54 9.39 10.95
CA TYR A 212 -9.87 9.99 11.01
C TYR A 212 -10.15 10.68 9.68
N GLU A 213 -11.35 10.44 9.14
CA GLU A 213 -11.88 11.21 8.03
C GLU A 213 -12.86 12.24 8.58
N GLY A 214 -12.48 13.53 8.53
CA GLY A 214 -13.14 14.55 9.33
C GLY A 214 -12.98 14.24 10.82
N ASP A 215 -14.10 14.04 11.52
CA ASP A 215 -14.10 13.72 12.96
C ASP A 215 -14.40 12.23 13.25
N ILE A 216 -14.59 11.39 12.23
CA ILE A 216 -15.00 9.98 12.35
C ILE A 216 -13.78 9.08 12.23
N LEU A 217 -13.61 8.17 13.21
CA LEU A 217 -12.56 7.17 13.22
C LEU A 217 -12.76 6.18 12.07
N GLN A 218 -11.78 6.10 11.17
CA GLN A 218 -11.76 5.16 10.05
C GLN A 218 -10.97 3.90 10.40
N TYR A 219 -9.77 4.09 10.94
CA TYR A 219 -8.86 2.99 11.24
C TYR A 219 -8.13 3.22 12.57
N LYS A 220 -7.83 2.14 13.28
CA LYS A 220 -6.97 2.16 14.47
C LYS A 220 -6.04 0.96 14.52
N TYR A 221 -4.83 1.19 15.01
CA TYR A 221 -3.82 0.17 15.27
C TYR A 221 -3.27 0.30 16.70
N GLY A 222 -2.91 -0.83 17.31
CA GLY A 222 -2.29 -0.89 18.63
C GLY A 222 -3.29 -0.96 19.78
N PHE A 223 -2.78 -0.73 21.00
CA PHE A 223 -3.54 -0.97 22.24
C PHE A 223 -4.29 0.25 22.76
N TYR A 224 -4.04 1.44 22.18
CA TYR A 224 -4.71 2.66 22.63
C TYR A 224 -6.18 2.68 22.18
N ASN A 225 -7.06 3.10 23.09
CA ASN A 225 -8.48 3.18 22.79
C ASN A 225 -8.84 4.56 22.23
N TYR A 226 -8.79 4.70 20.93
CA TYR A 226 -9.13 5.93 20.23
C TYR A 226 -10.65 6.19 20.29
N PRO A 227 -11.11 7.46 20.47
CA PRO A 227 -12.52 7.80 20.40
C PRO A 227 -13.06 7.58 18.98
N ASN A 228 -14.31 7.14 18.85
CA ASN A 228 -14.95 6.97 17.54
C ASN A 228 -15.21 8.31 16.82
N GLU A 229 -15.30 9.41 17.59
CA GLU A 229 -15.45 10.77 17.08
C GLU A 229 -14.51 11.70 17.82
N LEU A 230 -13.81 12.57 17.08
CA LEU A 230 -13.03 13.65 17.66
C LEU A 230 -14.01 14.72 18.14
N LYS A 231 -14.08 14.93 19.46
CA LYS A 231 -14.84 16.05 20.02
C LYS A 231 -13.98 17.29 20.05
N ASN A 232 -14.39 18.32 19.30
CA ASN A 232 -13.86 19.67 19.44
C ASN A 232 -14.15 20.25 20.83
#